data_309c72f798f1229176d4a06b7d62ab00
#
_entry.id   309c72f798f1229176d4a06b7d62ab00
#
_cell.length_a   1.000
_cell.length_b   1.000
_cell.length_c   1.000
_cell.angle_alpha   90.00
_cell.angle_beta   90.00
_cell.angle_gamma   90.00
#
_symmetry.space_group_name_H-M   'P 1'
#
loop_
_entity.id
_entity.type
_entity.pdbx_description
1 polymer ?
#
loop_
_entity_poly.entity_id
_entity_poly.type
_entity_poly.pdbx_seq_one_letter_code
_entity_poly.pdbx_strand_id
1 'polypeptide(L)'
;MQRRIFLMRTGGWMLSVGLSPVRAAHASADRVGMGTVIFRNRFEQTRPKGSELVDPLTLLSVPAYYRERFDVRNLEFWSHHFESLETAYLVELRERVQAAGARLINVQVDAAYDLASNDEDERQRSLATVRQWIDAAALLRSRAVRINPGRAGGSIEKSIASMKEVNRYCLLKRLPLLTENHFGLEMDPDVHLRIRAAAGPKNIHTLPDFGNYPVGTMWESLAKILPYAYVVSAKAVDFNEQGEHISYDFDRCVQLCERAGFKGIYLAEQWSRRDQTLDYEKIADWMLQRLRKDL
;
A
#
# COMPACT_ATOMS: atom_id res chain seq x y z
N MET A 1 30.61 -71.15 -14.88
CA MET A 1 30.43 -70.18 -13.79
C MET A 1 29.66 -69.04 -14.35
N GLN A 2 28.30 -68.98 -14.19
CA GLN A 2 27.45 -67.93 -14.63
C GLN A 2 27.09 -67.07 -13.43
N ARG A 3 27.43 -65.76 -13.46
CA ARG A 3 27.00 -64.76 -12.47
C ARG A 3 25.69 -64.20 -12.91
N ARG A 4 24.63 -64.44 -12.14
CA ARG A 4 23.31 -63.80 -12.28
C ARG A 4 23.38 -62.37 -11.65
N ILE A 5 23.05 -61.31 -12.44
CA ILE A 5 22.90 -59.95 -11.95
C ILE A 5 21.43 -59.80 -11.54
N PHE A 6 21.21 -59.43 -10.27
CA PHE A 6 19.90 -59.11 -9.70
C PHE A 6 19.64 -57.59 -9.89
N LEU A 7 18.68 -57.24 -10.71
CA LEU A 7 18.19 -55.86 -10.87
C LEU A 7 17.13 -55.58 -9.79
N MET A 8 17.47 -54.77 -8.80
CA MET A 8 16.50 -54.20 -7.87
C MET A 8 15.78 -53.01 -8.54
N ARG A 9 14.48 -53.14 -8.80
CA ARG A 9 13.58 -52.02 -9.14
C ARG A 9 13.24 -51.26 -7.85
N THR A 10 13.81 -50.08 -7.68
CA THR A 10 13.35 -49.12 -6.66
C THR A 10 12.11 -48.37 -7.22
N GLY A 11 10.94 -48.74 -6.70
CA GLY A 11 9.71 -48.01 -6.94
C GLY A 11 9.73 -46.67 -6.17
N GLY A 12 9.95 -45.59 -6.88
CA GLY A 12 9.80 -44.25 -6.29
C GLY A 12 8.33 -43.90 -6.12
N TRP A 13 7.86 -43.78 -4.89
CA TRP A 13 6.57 -43.21 -4.57
C TRP A 13 6.71 -41.68 -4.63
N MET A 14 6.16 -41.03 -5.67
CA MET A 14 5.93 -39.62 -5.66
C MET A 14 4.75 -39.32 -4.74
N LEU A 15 5.03 -38.81 -3.55
CA LEU A 15 4.04 -38.19 -2.70
C LEU A 15 3.68 -36.84 -3.32
N SER A 16 2.56 -36.77 -4.05
CA SER A 16 1.92 -35.50 -4.40
C SER A 16 1.33 -34.90 -3.12
N VAL A 17 2.04 -33.95 -2.52
CA VAL A 17 1.50 -33.15 -1.43
C VAL A 17 0.49 -32.21 -2.04
N GLY A 18 -0.76 -32.66 -2.14
CA GLY A 18 -1.89 -31.81 -2.45
C GLY A 18 -2.03 -30.76 -1.35
N LEU A 19 -1.78 -29.50 -1.65
CA LEU A 19 -2.07 -28.39 -0.75
C LEU A 19 -3.57 -28.40 -0.49
N SER A 20 -3.97 -28.63 0.77
CA SER A 20 -5.37 -28.59 1.19
C SER A 20 -5.98 -27.23 0.82
N PRO A 21 -7.24 -27.17 0.31
CA PRO A 21 -7.88 -25.90 -0.07
C PRO A 21 -7.93 -24.86 1.06
N VAL A 22 -7.96 -25.29 2.32
CA VAL A 22 -7.87 -24.44 3.51
C VAL A 22 -6.52 -23.72 3.59
N ARG A 23 -5.41 -24.36 3.17
CA ARG A 23 -4.07 -23.74 3.20
C ARG A 23 -3.89 -22.71 2.08
N ALA A 24 -4.53 -22.93 0.94
CA ALA A 24 -4.56 -21.97 -0.16
C ALA A 24 -5.40 -20.73 0.21
N ALA A 25 -6.56 -20.90 0.84
CA ALA A 25 -7.42 -19.80 1.30
C ALA A 25 -6.74 -18.94 2.38
N HIS A 26 -5.97 -19.54 3.32
CA HIS A 26 -5.18 -18.78 4.29
C HIS A 26 -4.01 -18.02 3.63
N ALA A 27 -3.38 -18.60 2.60
CA ALA A 27 -2.29 -17.92 1.87
C ALA A 27 -2.81 -16.71 1.08
N SER A 28 -4.01 -16.77 0.50
CA SER A 28 -4.64 -15.66 -0.21
C SER A 28 -5.08 -14.54 0.74
N ALA A 29 -5.71 -14.89 1.88
CA ALA A 29 -6.11 -13.93 2.91
C ALA A 29 -4.92 -13.14 3.50
N ASP A 30 -3.73 -13.74 3.55
CA ASP A 30 -2.50 -13.06 4.01
C ASP A 30 -1.97 -12.03 3.01
N ARG A 31 -2.45 -12.01 1.76
CA ARG A 31 -2.09 -11.04 0.73
C ARG A 31 -3.05 -9.86 0.62
N VAL A 32 -4.10 -9.82 1.44
CA VAL A 32 -5.10 -8.75 1.44
C VAL A 32 -4.95 -7.89 2.67
N GLY A 33 -5.01 -6.58 2.48
CA GLY A 33 -4.99 -5.57 3.54
C GLY A 33 -5.94 -4.43 3.23
N MET A 34 -5.98 -3.44 4.11
CA MET A 34 -6.87 -2.29 3.96
C MET A 34 -6.26 -1.01 4.51
N GLY A 35 -6.34 0.07 3.72
CA GLY A 35 -5.97 1.42 4.10
C GLY A 35 -7.06 2.13 4.90
N THR A 36 -6.66 3.03 5.80
CA THR A 36 -7.63 3.80 6.60
C THR A 36 -8.38 4.87 5.78
N VAL A 37 -7.89 5.20 4.58
CA VAL A 37 -8.52 6.17 3.66
C VAL A 37 -9.97 5.81 3.33
N ILE A 38 -10.32 4.52 3.27
CA ILE A 38 -11.71 4.07 2.99
C ILE A 38 -12.70 4.74 3.97
N PHE A 39 -12.36 4.79 5.25
CA PHE A 39 -13.23 5.32 6.30
C PHE A 39 -12.93 6.78 6.69
N ARG A 40 -12.32 7.58 5.79
CA ARG A 40 -11.90 8.96 6.06
C ARG A 40 -13.01 9.85 6.66
N ASN A 41 -14.28 9.59 6.33
CA ASN A 41 -15.41 10.34 6.87
C ASN A 41 -15.74 10.01 8.34
N ARG A 42 -15.15 8.94 8.89
CA ARG A 42 -15.29 8.50 10.28
C ARG A 42 -14.14 8.97 11.18
N PHE A 43 -13.16 9.72 10.63
CA PHE A 43 -12.07 10.33 11.39
C PHE A 43 -12.30 11.82 11.53
N GLU A 44 -12.11 12.35 12.76
CA GLU A 44 -12.30 13.77 13.05
C GLU A 44 -11.43 14.67 12.15
N GLN A 45 -10.21 14.22 11.84
CA GLN A 45 -9.23 14.99 11.07
C GLN A 45 -9.60 15.12 9.59
N THR A 46 -10.39 14.21 9.05
CA THR A 46 -10.61 14.11 7.59
C THR A 46 -12.08 14.08 7.17
N ARG A 47 -13.01 14.11 8.13
CA ARG A 47 -14.44 14.22 7.80
C ARG A 47 -14.75 15.52 7.05
N PRO A 48 -15.74 15.53 6.17
CA PRO A 48 -16.18 16.76 5.50
C PRO A 48 -16.58 17.83 6.52
N LYS A 49 -16.20 19.09 6.25
CA LYS A 49 -16.55 20.21 7.13
C LYS A 49 -18.07 20.31 7.28
N GLY A 50 -18.55 20.39 8.53
CA GLY A 50 -19.96 20.53 8.83
C GLY A 50 -20.76 19.22 8.80
N SER A 51 -20.15 18.08 8.45
CA SER A 51 -20.80 16.78 8.57
C SER A 51 -20.80 16.30 10.02
N GLU A 52 -21.80 15.50 10.39
CA GLU A 52 -21.81 14.77 11.65
C GLU A 52 -20.78 13.63 11.58
N LEU A 53 -20.12 13.37 12.72
CA LEU A 53 -19.19 12.25 12.86
C LEU A 53 -19.98 11.03 13.33
N VAL A 54 -20.31 10.15 12.40
CA VAL A 54 -21.06 8.91 12.68
C VAL A 54 -20.08 7.76 12.86
N ASP A 55 -20.27 6.96 13.91
CA ASP A 55 -19.41 5.82 14.25
C ASP A 55 -17.92 6.15 14.19
N PRO A 56 -17.42 7.06 15.06
CA PRO A 56 -16.09 7.60 14.98
C PRO A 56 -15.02 6.52 15.07
N LEU A 57 -13.95 6.70 14.25
CA LEU A 57 -12.75 5.88 14.29
C LEU A 57 -11.54 6.73 14.70
N THR A 58 -10.62 6.10 15.40
CA THR A 58 -9.26 6.60 15.62
C THR A 58 -8.28 5.54 15.15
N LEU A 59 -7.03 5.90 14.89
CA LEU A 59 -6.02 4.88 14.56
C LEU A 59 -5.86 3.85 15.70
N LEU A 60 -6.13 4.22 16.95
CA LEU A 60 -6.08 3.30 18.09
C LEU A 60 -7.20 2.24 18.04
N SER A 61 -8.35 2.56 17.45
CA SER A 61 -9.50 1.63 17.36
C SER A 61 -9.46 0.78 16.05
N VAL A 62 -8.87 1.29 14.99
CA VAL A 62 -8.85 0.63 13.66
C VAL A 62 -8.33 -0.81 13.69
N PRO A 63 -7.24 -1.17 14.40
CA PRO A 63 -6.71 -2.53 14.33
C PRO A 63 -7.72 -3.59 14.79
N ALA A 64 -8.42 -3.34 15.90
CA ALA A 64 -9.46 -4.22 16.41
C ALA A 64 -10.68 -4.23 15.47
N TYR A 65 -11.17 -3.05 15.08
CA TYR A 65 -12.31 -2.91 14.17
C TYR A 65 -12.09 -3.66 12.84
N TYR A 66 -10.92 -3.49 12.18
CA TYR A 66 -10.64 -4.19 10.93
C TYR A 66 -10.52 -5.70 11.11
N ARG A 67 -9.99 -6.11 12.24
CA ARG A 67 -9.87 -7.52 12.58
C ARG A 67 -11.23 -8.18 12.82
N GLU A 68 -12.09 -7.54 13.60
CA GLU A 68 -13.40 -8.08 14.00
C GLU A 68 -14.43 -8.01 12.87
N ARG A 69 -14.49 -6.85 12.17
CA ARG A 69 -15.51 -6.62 11.15
C ARG A 69 -15.17 -7.24 9.79
N PHE A 70 -13.90 -7.26 9.40
CA PHE A 70 -13.49 -7.63 8.05
C PHE A 70 -12.51 -8.81 7.97
N ASP A 71 -12.07 -9.34 9.09
CA ASP A 71 -10.96 -10.32 9.18
C ASP A 71 -9.70 -9.87 8.42
N VAL A 72 -9.36 -8.57 8.53
CA VAL A 72 -8.16 -7.97 7.93
C VAL A 72 -7.08 -7.81 8.98
N ARG A 73 -5.86 -8.25 8.63
CA ARG A 73 -4.67 -8.15 9.49
C ARG A 73 -3.60 -7.22 8.95
N ASN A 74 -3.60 -6.94 7.65
CA ASN A 74 -2.63 -6.07 7.00
C ASN A 74 -3.21 -4.66 6.93
N LEU A 75 -2.57 -3.72 7.61
CA LEU A 75 -3.08 -2.35 7.77
C LEU A 75 -2.18 -1.38 7.01
N GLU A 76 -2.81 -0.35 6.45
CA GLU A 76 -2.13 0.86 6.01
C GLU A 76 -2.74 2.06 6.72
N PHE A 77 -1.87 2.91 7.28
CA PHE A 77 -2.30 4.13 7.96
C PHE A 77 -2.00 5.36 7.11
N TRP A 78 -3.02 6.17 6.90
CA TRP A 78 -2.90 7.46 6.24
C TRP A 78 -2.45 8.54 7.22
N SER A 79 -1.45 9.34 6.84
CA SER A 79 -0.84 10.36 7.72
C SER A 79 -1.86 11.37 8.27
N HIS A 80 -2.91 11.68 7.52
CA HIS A 80 -3.96 12.61 7.96
C HIS A 80 -4.83 12.08 9.11
N HIS A 81 -4.77 10.79 9.44
CA HIS A 81 -5.53 10.21 10.55
C HIS A 81 -4.75 10.14 11.86
N PHE A 82 -3.46 10.50 11.85
CA PHE A 82 -2.67 10.53 13.07
C PHE A 82 -3.09 11.69 13.96
N GLU A 83 -3.40 11.40 15.21
CA GLU A 83 -3.72 12.40 16.22
C GLU A 83 -2.45 13.08 16.76
N SER A 84 -1.33 12.34 16.77
CA SER A 84 -0.03 12.82 17.24
C SER A 84 1.11 12.01 16.64
N LEU A 85 2.31 12.60 16.59
CA LEU A 85 3.58 11.89 16.34
C LEU A 85 4.41 11.73 17.61
N GLU A 86 3.86 12.06 18.78
CA GLU A 86 4.54 11.88 20.04
C GLU A 86 4.81 10.40 20.34
N THR A 87 5.95 10.13 20.95
CA THR A 87 6.43 8.77 21.22
C THR A 87 5.40 7.94 22.00
N ALA A 88 4.73 8.52 22.99
CA ALA A 88 3.74 7.81 23.81
C ALA A 88 2.56 7.31 22.96
N TYR A 89 2.00 8.18 22.11
CA TYR A 89 0.91 7.83 21.19
C TYR A 89 1.32 6.74 20.18
N LEU A 90 2.50 6.88 19.57
CA LEU A 90 3.00 5.90 18.60
C LEU A 90 3.28 4.52 19.23
N VAL A 91 3.75 4.51 20.49
CA VAL A 91 3.94 3.26 21.24
C VAL A 91 2.58 2.60 21.52
N GLU A 92 1.59 3.34 22.01
CA GLU A 92 0.25 2.83 22.24
C GLU A 92 -0.37 2.29 20.93
N LEU A 93 -0.28 3.06 19.85
CA LEU A 93 -0.79 2.63 18.52
C LEU A 93 -0.15 1.31 18.06
N ARG A 94 1.18 1.19 18.21
CA ARG A 94 1.88 -0.07 17.91
C ARG A 94 1.35 -1.24 18.76
N GLU A 95 1.10 -1.02 20.04
CA GLU A 95 0.56 -2.03 20.94
C GLU A 95 -0.86 -2.45 20.55
N ARG A 96 -1.71 -1.50 20.13
CA ARG A 96 -3.04 -1.79 19.57
C ARG A 96 -2.97 -2.67 18.32
N VAL A 97 -2.04 -2.36 17.39
CA VAL A 97 -1.81 -3.20 16.21
C VAL A 97 -1.40 -4.62 16.60
N GLN A 98 -0.47 -4.75 17.57
CA GLN A 98 -0.01 -6.06 18.05
C GLN A 98 -1.12 -6.85 18.77
N ALA A 99 -1.89 -6.19 19.63
CA ALA A 99 -2.99 -6.81 20.38
C ALA A 99 -4.09 -7.36 19.48
N ALA A 100 -4.36 -6.70 18.34
CA ALA A 100 -5.29 -7.19 17.33
C ALA A 100 -4.72 -8.34 16.47
N GLY A 101 -3.48 -8.76 16.69
CA GLY A 101 -2.79 -9.73 15.82
C GLY A 101 -2.60 -9.20 14.38
N ALA A 102 -2.57 -7.88 14.22
CA ALA A 102 -2.43 -7.19 12.94
C ALA A 102 -0.97 -6.82 12.65
N ARG A 103 -0.72 -6.33 11.44
CA ARG A 103 0.59 -5.88 10.96
C ARG A 103 0.42 -4.56 10.22
N LEU A 104 1.20 -3.55 10.56
CA LEU A 104 1.27 -2.33 9.78
C LEU A 104 2.19 -2.55 8.58
N ILE A 105 1.62 -2.49 7.39
CA ILE A 105 2.33 -2.75 6.13
C ILE A 105 2.96 -1.47 5.60
N ASN A 106 2.23 -0.35 5.68
CA ASN A 106 2.68 0.92 5.16
C ASN A 106 2.13 2.09 5.98
N VAL A 107 2.91 3.16 6.10
CA VAL A 107 2.44 4.49 6.47
C VAL A 107 2.43 5.33 5.20
N GLN A 108 1.24 5.77 4.80
CA GLN A 108 1.00 6.59 3.61
C GLN A 108 1.14 8.06 3.99
N VAL A 109 2.24 8.71 3.60
CA VAL A 109 2.55 10.08 4.00
C VAL A 109 2.09 11.08 2.96
N ASP A 110 1.05 11.85 3.29
CA ASP A 110 0.52 12.97 2.51
C ASP A 110 0.66 14.31 3.28
N ALA A 111 1.68 14.43 4.10
CA ALA A 111 2.03 15.68 4.78
C ALA A 111 2.42 16.77 3.76
N ALA A 112 2.37 18.02 4.20
CA ALA A 112 2.79 19.13 3.36
C ALA A 112 4.31 19.14 3.17
N TYR A 113 4.78 18.61 2.02
CA TYR A 113 6.18 18.65 1.59
C TYR A 113 6.30 18.68 0.07
N ASP A 114 7.45 19.16 -0.43
CA ASP A 114 7.85 19.07 -1.83
C ASP A 114 9.35 18.77 -1.94
N LEU A 115 9.68 17.52 -2.26
CA LEU A 115 11.07 17.07 -2.42
C LEU A 115 11.68 17.48 -3.77
N ALA A 116 10.85 18.03 -4.69
CA ALA A 116 11.24 18.50 -6.01
C ALA A 116 11.30 20.03 -6.11
N SER A 117 11.06 20.75 -5.00
CA SER A 117 11.06 22.21 -4.99
C SER A 117 12.39 22.79 -5.44
N ASN A 118 12.32 23.86 -6.25
CA ASN A 118 13.48 24.67 -6.63
C ASN A 118 13.91 25.61 -5.49
N ASP A 119 13.02 25.91 -4.54
CA ASP A 119 13.35 26.63 -3.31
C ASP A 119 14.06 25.67 -2.35
N GLU A 120 15.34 25.98 -2.06
CA GLU A 120 16.18 25.17 -1.20
C GLU A 120 15.65 25.08 0.24
N ASP A 121 15.13 26.20 0.77
CA ASP A 121 14.59 26.24 2.13
C ASP A 121 13.31 25.41 2.24
N GLU A 122 12.42 25.47 1.23
CA GLU A 122 11.24 24.58 1.16
C GLU A 122 11.66 23.12 1.10
N ARG A 123 12.67 22.80 0.27
CA ARG A 123 13.18 21.44 0.14
C ARG A 123 13.79 20.92 1.46
N GLN A 124 14.55 21.75 2.19
CA GLN A 124 15.12 21.38 3.50
C GLN A 124 14.02 21.17 4.55
N ARG A 125 13.01 22.04 4.59
CA ARG A 125 11.83 21.84 5.46
C ARG A 125 11.10 20.53 5.11
N SER A 126 10.96 20.24 3.83
CA SER A 126 10.35 19.00 3.34
C SER A 126 11.12 17.76 3.76
N LEU A 127 12.45 17.78 3.67
CA LEU A 127 13.33 16.71 4.16
C LEU A 127 13.19 16.50 5.67
N ALA A 128 13.08 17.57 6.45
CA ALA A 128 12.86 17.49 7.90
C ALA A 128 11.49 16.85 8.21
N THR A 129 10.44 17.26 7.51
CA THR A 129 9.08 16.70 7.64
C THR A 129 9.05 15.21 7.35
N VAL A 130 9.61 14.77 6.21
CA VAL A 130 9.57 13.33 5.86
C VAL A 130 10.41 12.48 6.80
N ARG A 131 11.51 13.01 7.38
CA ARG A 131 12.30 12.30 8.42
C ARG A 131 11.48 12.00 9.66
N GLN A 132 10.65 12.95 10.12
CA GLN A 132 9.73 12.71 11.25
C GLN A 132 8.77 11.55 10.97
N TRP A 133 8.22 11.48 9.76
CA TRP A 133 7.35 10.37 9.36
C TRP A 133 8.09 9.03 9.23
N ILE A 134 9.33 9.04 8.77
CA ILE A 134 10.17 7.84 8.74
C ILE A 134 10.44 7.34 10.17
N ASP A 135 10.72 8.24 11.11
CA ASP A 135 10.91 7.90 12.52
C ASP A 135 9.63 7.32 13.13
N ALA A 136 8.46 7.92 12.85
CA ALA A 136 7.18 7.42 13.29
C ALA A 136 6.89 6.01 12.70
N ALA A 137 7.08 5.82 11.40
CA ALA A 137 6.89 4.53 10.75
C ALA A 137 7.82 3.44 11.34
N ALA A 138 9.07 3.79 11.62
CA ALA A 138 10.03 2.88 12.25
C ALA A 138 9.61 2.52 13.69
N LEU A 139 9.17 3.49 14.50
CA LEU A 139 8.69 3.26 15.88
C LEU A 139 7.43 2.39 15.91
N LEU A 140 6.54 2.58 14.93
CA LEU A 140 5.35 1.74 14.72
C LEU A 140 5.68 0.33 14.22
N ARG A 141 6.94 0.06 13.86
CA ARG A 141 7.36 -1.19 13.19
C ARG A 141 6.61 -1.44 11.89
N SER A 142 6.31 -0.37 11.16
CA SER A 142 5.77 -0.49 9.80
C SER A 142 6.73 -1.27 8.91
N ARG A 143 6.20 -2.04 7.97
CA ARG A 143 7.04 -2.78 7.01
C ARG A 143 7.60 -1.90 5.90
N ALA A 144 6.96 -0.75 5.65
CA ALA A 144 7.39 0.23 4.66
C ALA A 144 6.85 1.63 5.01
N VAL A 145 7.33 2.65 4.32
CA VAL A 145 6.79 4.01 4.36
C VAL A 145 6.68 4.54 2.92
N ARG A 146 5.53 5.11 2.56
CA ARG A 146 5.34 5.76 1.28
C ARG A 146 5.62 7.25 1.39
N ILE A 147 6.60 7.72 0.62
CA ILE A 147 6.95 9.14 0.45
C ILE A 147 7.13 9.39 -1.03
N ASN A 148 6.32 10.28 -1.59
CA ASN A 148 6.36 10.60 -3.01
C ASN A 148 7.47 11.60 -3.34
N PRO A 149 7.98 11.58 -4.58
CA PRO A 149 9.22 12.27 -4.95
C PRO A 149 9.08 13.79 -5.12
N GLY A 150 7.87 14.33 -5.14
CA GLY A 150 7.63 15.77 -5.23
C GLY A 150 6.47 16.15 -6.14
N ARG A 151 6.11 17.42 -6.15
CA ARG A 151 4.93 17.92 -6.87
C ARG A 151 5.11 17.90 -8.38
N ALA A 152 4.00 17.87 -9.10
CA ALA A 152 3.97 18.03 -10.56
C ALA A 152 4.63 19.36 -10.97
N GLY A 153 5.46 19.31 -12.02
CA GLY A 153 6.23 20.47 -12.48
C GLY A 153 7.49 20.80 -11.66
N GLY A 154 7.77 20.05 -10.59
CA GLY A 154 9.00 20.17 -9.82
C GLY A 154 10.26 19.69 -10.59
N SER A 155 11.45 19.98 -10.04
CA SER A 155 12.71 19.56 -10.63
C SER A 155 12.99 18.08 -10.39
N ILE A 156 13.16 17.32 -11.46
CA ILE A 156 13.51 15.89 -11.38
C ILE A 156 14.90 15.71 -10.72
N GLU A 157 15.85 16.59 -11.00
CA GLU A 157 17.21 16.54 -10.45
C GLU A 157 17.20 16.81 -8.94
N LYS A 158 16.40 17.81 -8.49
CA LYS A 158 16.21 18.09 -7.06
C LYS A 158 15.49 16.95 -6.37
N SER A 159 14.47 16.39 -7.00
CA SER A 159 13.77 15.19 -6.51
C SER A 159 14.74 14.02 -6.32
N ILE A 160 15.57 13.71 -7.33
CA ILE A 160 16.58 12.65 -7.22
C ILE A 160 17.54 12.89 -6.06
N ALA A 161 18.02 14.13 -5.89
CA ALA A 161 18.91 14.48 -4.78
C ALA A 161 18.23 14.26 -3.42
N SER A 162 17.02 14.76 -3.26
CA SER A 162 16.20 14.60 -2.04
C SER A 162 15.89 13.13 -1.75
N MET A 163 15.45 12.38 -2.76
CA MET A 163 15.12 10.97 -2.62
C MET A 163 16.35 10.10 -2.26
N LYS A 164 17.56 10.48 -2.66
CA LYS A 164 18.81 9.85 -2.17
C LYS A 164 18.99 10.04 -0.69
N GLU A 165 18.71 11.24 -0.16
CA GLU A 165 18.80 11.52 1.29
C GLU A 165 17.73 10.77 2.07
N VAL A 166 16.49 10.82 1.62
CA VAL A 166 15.35 10.09 2.20
C VAL A 166 15.64 8.59 2.23
N ASN A 167 16.10 8.03 1.10
CA ASN A 167 16.44 6.61 1.01
C ASN A 167 17.56 6.22 1.97
N ARG A 168 18.62 7.05 2.08
CA ARG A 168 19.70 6.81 3.04
C ARG A 168 19.17 6.78 4.48
N TYR A 169 18.25 7.67 4.80
CA TYR A 169 17.64 7.72 6.12
C TYR A 169 16.74 6.49 6.38
N CYS A 170 15.93 6.07 5.40
CA CYS A 170 15.15 4.84 5.45
C CYS A 170 16.03 3.59 5.67
N LEU A 171 17.18 3.50 4.97
CA LEU A 171 18.13 2.39 5.17
C LEU A 171 18.70 2.34 6.60
N LEU A 172 19.01 3.49 7.22
CA LEU A 172 19.42 3.54 8.64
C LEU A 172 18.33 2.99 9.59
N LYS A 173 17.05 3.20 9.23
CA LYS A 173 15.90 2.69 9.99
C LYS A 173 15.49 1.26 9.56
N ARG A 174 16.15 0.66 8.57
CA ARG A 174 15.82 -0.64 7.96
C ARG A 174 14.40 -0.67 7.41
N LEU A 175 13.98 0.40 6.78
CA LEU A 175 12.61 0.61 6.31
C LEU A 175 12.60 0.72 4.77
N PRO A 176 11.92 -0.15 4.04
CA PRO A 176 11.66 0.03 2.62
C PRO A 176 10.94 1.35 2.34
N LEU A 177 11.40 2.07 1.33
CA LEU A 177 10.81 3.32 0.86
C LEU A 177 9.93 3.04 -0.34
N LEU A 178 8.67 3.47 -0.29
CA LEU A 178 7.71 3.32 -1.38
C LEU A 178 7.43 4.67 -2.05
N THR A 179 7.20 4.61 -3.35
CA THR A 179 6.71 5.73 -4.16
C THR A 179 5.49 5.28 -4.95
N GLU A 180 4.43 6.04 -4.89
CA GLU A 180 3.14 5.74 -5.50
C GLU A 180 2.94 6.62 -6.74
N ASN A 181 2.30 6.14 -7.79
CA ASN A 181 1.76 6.99 -8.85
C ASN A 181 0.60 7.83 -8.29
N HIS A 182 0.96 9.00 -7.77
CA HIS A 182 0.05 9.94 -7.10
C HIS A 182 0.13 11.31 -7.78
N PHE A 183 -0.31 12.39 -7.40
CA PHE A 183 -0.49 13.65 -8.16
C PHE A 183 0.79 14.46 -8.43
N GLY A 184 1.98 13.86 -8.38
CA GLY A 184 3.28 14.51 -8.55
C GLY A 184 4.06 14.09 -9.80
N LEU A 185 5.40 14.12 -9.69
CA LEU A 185 6.33 13.72 -10.76
C LEU A 185 6.13 12.25 -11.17
N GLU A 186 5.68 11.42 -10.26
CA GLU A 186 5.43 10.00 -10.42
C GLU A 186 4.17 9.66 -11.25
N MET A 187 3.41 10.67 -11.68
CA MET A 187 2.31 10.49 -12.65
C MET A 187 2.82 10.18 -14.06
N ASP A 188 4.08 10.52 -14.37
CA ASP A 188 4.76 9.99 -15.54
C ASP A 188 5.53 8.72 -15.11
N PRO A 189 5.17 7.53 -15.60
CA PRO A 189 5.80 6.28 -15.17
C PRO A 189 7.30 6.20 -15.53
N ASP A 190 7.74 6.86 -16.61
CA ASP A 190 9.13 6.87 -17.02
C ASP A 190 9.97 7.82 -16.12
N VAL A 191 9.40 8.97 -15.73
CA VAL A 191 9.99 9.87 -14.72
C VAL A 191 10.04 9.18 -13.35
N HIS A 192 8.96 8.51 -12.93
CA HIS A 192 8.89 7.74 -11.70
C HIS A 192 10.04 6.71 -11.62
N LEU A 193 10.19 5.90 -12.66
CA LEU A 193 11.25 4.88 -12.73
C LEU A 193 12.65 5.48 -12.83
N ARG A 194 12.83 6.61 -13.52
CA ARG A 194 14.09 7.36 -13.57
C ARG A 194 14.52 7.82 -12.17
N ILE A 195 13.60 8.42 -11.40
CA ILE A 195 13.87 8.87 -10.03
C ILE A 195 14.24 7.67 -9.15
N ARG A 196 13.43 6.60 -9.19
CA ARG A 196 13.69 5.36 -8.45
C ARG A 196 15.08 4.79 -8.77
N ALA A 197 15.41 4.64 -10.04
CA ALA A 197 16.67 4.07 -10.49
C ALA A 197 17.89 4.91 -10.04
N ALA A 198 17.78 6.24 -10.10
CA ALA A 198 18.85 7.14 -9.73
C ALA A 198 19.01 7.33 -8.21
N ALA A 199 17.93 7.22 -7.42
CA ALA A 199 17.94 7.51 -5.99
C ALA A 199 18.23 6.30 -5.09
N GLY A 200 18.02 5.06 -5.58
CA GLY A 200 18.35 3.86 -4.80
C GLY A 200 17.45 2.67 -5.09
N PRO A 201 17.65 1.98 -6.23
CA PRO A 201 16.73 0.96 -6.74
C PRO A 201 16.63 -0.31 -5.88
N LYS A 202 17.53 -0.49 -4.90
CA LYS A 202 17.51 -1.66 -4.01
C LYS A 202 16.55 -1.51 -2.83
N ASN A 203 16.20 -0.28 -2.43
CA ASN A 203 15.34 -0.01 -1.28
C ASN A 203 14.14 0.88 -1.61
N ILE A 204 14.17 1.57 -2.78
CA ILE A 204 13.01 2.30 -3.28
C ILE A 204 12.21 1.36 -4.17
N HIS A 205 10.97 1.14 -3.80
CA HIS A 205 10.02 0.30 -4.52
C HIS A 205 8.83 1.12 -4.98
N THR A 206 8.10 0.63 -5.97
CA THR A 206 6.84 1.25 -6.37
C THR A 206 5.67 0.74 -5.52
N LEU A 207 4.67 1.57 -5.38
CA LEU A 207 3.34 1.27 -4.87
C LEU A 207 2.34 1.61 -6.00
N PRO A 208 2.09 0.69 -6.95
CA PRO A 208 1.12 0.91 -8.00
C PRO A 208 -0.28 1.11 -7.43
N ASP A 209 -0.92 2.22 -7.76
CA ASP A 209 -2.31 2.54 -7.44
C ASP A 209 -3.17 2.41 -8.70
N PHE A 210 -4.26 1.67 -8.61
CA PHE A 210 -5.13 1.38 -9.75
C PHE A 210 -5.90 2.60 -10.26
N GLY A 211 -6.25 3.53 -9.37
CA GLY A 211 -7.16 4.62 -9.66
C GLY A 211 -6.52 5.97 -9.97
N ASN A 212 -5.20 6.10 -9.86
CA ASN A 212 -4.54 7.39 -9.98
C ASN A 212 -4.14 7.74 -11.43
N TYR A 213 -3.84 6.76 -12.27
CA TYR A 213 -3.59 7.03 -13.69
C TYR A 213 -4.89 7.29 -14.46
N PRO A 214 -4.87 8.15 -15.50
CA PRO A 214 -6.01 8.29 -16.42
C PRO A 214 -6.34 6.94 -17.07
N VAL A 215 -7.64 6.61 -17.17
CA VAL A 215 -8.13 5.30 -17.68
C VAL A 215 -7.53 4.94 -19.05
N GLY A 216 -7.32 5.94 -19.92
CA GLY A 216 -6.76 5.73 -21.26
C GLY A 216 -5.30 5.26 -21.28
N THR A 217 -4.51 5.53 -20.24
CA THR A 217 -3.08 5.18 -20.15
C THR A 217 -2.77 4.23 -18.99
N MET A 218 -3.73 3.97 -18.10
CA MET A 218 -3.48 3.25 -16.84
C MET A 218 -2.88 1.86 -17.04
N TRP A 219 -3.33 1.11 -18.04
CA TRP A 219 -2.88 -0.27 -18.26
C TRP A 219 -1.40 -0.35 -18.60
N GLU A 220 -0.96 0.50 -19.51
CA GLU A 220 0.44 0.58 -19.92
C GLU A 220 1.30 1.14 -18.78
N SER A 221 0.83 2.20 -18.12
CA SER A 221 1.55 2.85 -17.04
C SER A 221 1.73 1.93 -15.84
N LEU A 222 0.67 1.21 -15.43
CA LEU A 222 0.76 0.20 -14.37
C LEU A 222 1.73 -0.92 -14.75
N ALA A 223 1.66 -1.44 -15.99
CA ALA A 223 2.56 -2.51 -16.44
C ALA A 223 4.04 -2.12 -16.35
N LYS A 224 4.40 -0.83 -16.56
CA LYS A 224 5.77 -0.34 -16.42
C LYS A 224 6.26 -0.39 -14.97
N ILE A 225 5.44 0.00 -13.99
CA ILE A 225 5.87 0.15 -12.59
C ILE A 225 5.68 -1.13 -11.76
N LEU A 226 4.78 -2.04 -12.15
CA LEU A 226 4.48 -3.29 -11.45
C LEU A 226 5.70 -4.19 -11.18
N PRO A 227 6.72 -4.33 -12.06
CA PRO A 227 7.89 -5.16 -11.78
C PRO A 227 8.69 -4.74 -10.54
N TYR A 228 8.45 -3.54 -10.04
CA TYR A 228 9.16 -2.97 -8.89
C TYR A 228 8.25 -2.81 -7.66
N ALA A 229 7.03 -3.35 -7.71
CA ALA A 229 6.03 -3.19 -6.68
C ALA A 229 6.40 -3.94 -5.39
N TYR A 230 6.27 -3.26 -4.25
CA TYR A 230 6.35 -3.86 -2.92
C TYR A 230 4.96 -4.20 -2.36
N VAL A 231 4.03 -3.27 -2.48
CA VAL A 231 2.60 -3.42 -2.25
C VAL A 231 1.84 -2.78 -3.41
N VAL A 232 0.56 -3.04 -3.52
CA VAL A 232 -0.33 -2.44 -4.52
C VAL A 232 -1.49 -1.77 -3.77
N SER A 233 -1.78 -0.51 -4.08
CA SER A 233 -3.04 0.13 -3.71
C SER A 233 -4.13 -0.36 -4.66
N ALA A 234 -4.91 -1.31 -4.19
CA ALA A 234 -6.08 -1.79 -4.91
C ALA A 234 -7.21 -0.77 -4.72
N LYS A 235 -7.05 0.40 -5.34
CA LYS A 235 -7.98 1.52 -5.21
C LYS A 235 -9.24 1.26 -6.02
N ALA A 236 -10.40 1.53 -5.44
CA ALA A 236 -11.66 1.73 -6.14
C ALA A 236 -12.04 3.21 -6.08
N VAL A 237 -12.69 3.73 -7.12
CA VAL A 237 -12.96 5.17 -7.21
C VAL A 237 -14.46 5.43 -7.06
N ASP A 238 -15.23 5.37 -8.15
CA ASP A 238 -16.65 5.70 -8.15
C ASP A 238 -17.52 4.45 -8.16
N PHE A 239 -18.60 4.52 -7.39
CA PHE A 239 -19.64 3.48 -7.32
C PHE A 239 -20.97 4.07 -7.77
N ASN A 240 -21.81 3.24 -8.40
CA ASN A 240 -23.20 3.59 -8.71
C ASN A 240 -24.11 3.33 -7.49
N GLU A 241 -25.39 3.66 -7.62
CA GLU A 241 -26.41 3.46 -6.56
C GLU A 241 -26.61 1.98 -6.20
N GLN A 242 -26.25 1.06 -7.09
CA GLN A 242 -26.31 -0.39 -6.90
C GLN A 242 -25.07 -0.91 -6.13
N GLY A 243 -24.08 -0.05 -5.83
CA GLY A 243 -22.85 -0.42 -5.15
C GLY A 243 -21.83 -1.12 -6.06
N GLU A 244 -21.91 -0.91 -7.39
CA GLU A 244 -20.96 -1.43 -8.35
C GLU A 244 -19.92 -0.37 -8.69
N HIS A 245 -18.64 -0.76 -8.73
CA HIS A 245 -17.56 0.11 -9.17
C HIS A 245 -17.64 0.35 -10.68
N ILE A 246 -17.60 1.63 -11.08
CA ILE A 246 -17.89 2.05 -12.47
C ILE A 246 -16.71 2.75 -13.17
N SER A 247 -15.59 3.00 -12.49
CA SER A 247 -14.49 3.79 -13.07
C SER A 247 -13.62 3.02 -14.04
N TYR A 248 -13.37 1.74 -13.78
CA TYR A 248 -12.57 0.82 -14.59
C TYR A 248 -12.77 -0.63 -14.12
N ASP A 249 -12.22 -1.58 -14.87
CA ASP A 249 -12.28 -3.01 -14.55
C ASP A 249 -11.26 -3.34 -13.42
N PHE A 250 -11.77 -3.42 -12.19
CA PHE A 250 -10.98 -3.70 -10.99
C PHE A 250 -10.34 -5.11 -11.02
N ASP A 251 -11.11 -6.13 -11.43
CA ASP A 251 -10.62 -7.52 -11.49
C ASP A 251 -9.48 -7.64 -12.52
N ARG A 252 -9.58 -6.92 -13.63
CA ARG A 252 -8.51 -6.86 -14.64
C ARG A 252 -7.23 -6.23 -14.07
N CYS A 253 -7.32 -5.24 -13.17
CA CYS A 253 -6.15 -4.68 -12.50
C CYS A 253 -5.45 -5.73 -11.64
N VAL A 254 -6.20 -6.51 -10.84
CA VAL A 254 -5.66 -7.60 -10.03
C VAL A 254 -5.01 -8.66 -10.94
N GLN A 255 -5.68 -9.08 -12.01
CA GLN A 255 -5.14 -10.03 -12.98
C GLN A 255 -3.87 -9.52 -13.67
N LEU A 256 -3.76 -8.22 -13.94
CA LEU A 256 -2.53 -7.62 -14.48
C LEU A 256 -1.36 -7.80 -13.51
N CYS A 257 -1.58 -7.55 -12.21
CA CYS A 257 -0.58 -7.74 -11.18
C CYS A 257 -0.16 -9.22 -11.06
N GLU A 258 -1.12 -10.14 -11.01
CA GLU A 258 -0.82 -11.57 -10.90
C GLU A 258 -0.07 -12.10 -12.13
N ARG A 259 -0.43 -11.67 -13.34
CA ARG A 259 0.31 -11.99 -14.57
C ARG A 259 1.71 -11.40 -14.60
N ALA A 260 1.93 -10.24 -13.98
CA ALA A 260 3.25 -9.66 -13.80
C ALA A 260 4.09 -10.38 -12.72
N GLY A 261 3.54 -11.39 -12.04
CA GLY A 261 4.22 -12.18 -11.01
C GLY A 261 4.25 -11.51 -9.63
N PHE A 262 3.41 -10.51 -9.37
CA PHE A 262 3.33 -9.86 -8.07
C PHE A 262 2.95 -10.84 -6.97
N LYS A 263 3.69 -10.84 -5.85
CA LYS A 263 3.49 -11.72 -4.69
C LYS A 263 3.30 -10.95 -3.38
N GLY A 264 3.25 -9.62 -3.46
CA GLY A 264 3.06 -8.76 -2.31
C GLY A 264 1.61 -8.67 -1.85
N ILE A 265 1.33 -7.63 -1.06
CA ILE A 265 0.04 -7.38 -0.43
C ILE A 265 -0.73 -6.35 -1.26
N TYR A 266 -2.01 -6.62 -1.47
CA TYR A 266 -2.99 -5.66 -1.99
C TYR A 266 -3.63 -4.93 -0.81
N LEU A 267 -3.55 -3.62 -0.82
CA LEU A 267 -4.16 -2.73 0.17
C LEU A 267 -5.43 -2.13 -0.44
N ALA A 268 -6.58 -2.53 0.04
CA ALA A 268 -7.85 -1.95 -0.40
C ALA A 268 -7.91 -0.47 -0.01
N GLU A 269 -8.17 0.38 -0.98
CA GLU A 269 -8.32 1.82 -0.82
C GLU A 269 -9.54 2.32 -1.61
N GLN A 270 -10.30 3.26 -1.06
CA GLN A 270 -11.36 3.95 -1.79
C GLN A 270 -11.19 5.45 -1.66
N TRP A 271 -11.18 6.12 -2.80
CA TRP A 271 -11.21 7.57 -2.88
C TRP A 271 -12.01 8.00 -4.11
N SER A 272 -12.91 8.96 -3.93
CA SER A 272 -13.60 9.64 -5.03
C SER A 272 -13.66 11.15 -4.75
N ARG A 273 -13.68 11.94 -5.82
CA ARG A 273 -13.93 13.38 -5.76
C ARG A 273 -15.42 13.71 -5.63
N ARG A 274 -16.29 12.73 -5.89
CA ARG A 274 -17.74 12.89 -5.77
C ARG A 274 -18.14 12.64 -4.33
N ASP A 275 -19.12 13.41 -3.84
CA ASP A 275 -19.78 13.11 -2.57
C ASP A 275 -20.40 11.72 -2.69
N GLN A 276 -20.00 10.83 -1.81
CA GLN A 276 -20.49 9.47 -1.80
C GLN A 276 -21.59 9.36 -0.76
N THR A 277 -22.78 9.00 -1.19
CA THR A 277 -23.87 8.54 -0.32
C THR A 277 -23.69 7.07 0.07
N LEU A 278 -22.54 6.50 -0.25
CA LEU A 278 -22.26 5.09 -0.15
C LEU A 278 -21.93 4.67 1.28
N ASP A 279 -22.44 3.50 1.64
CA ASP A 279 -22.02 2.76 2.82
C ASP A 279 -20.58 2.25 2.59
N TYR A 280 -19.61 2.87 3.29
CA TYR A 280 -18.20 2.52 3.17
C TYR A 280 -17.87 1.10 3.62
N GLU A 281 -18.66 0.51 4.52
CA GLU A 281 -18.48 -0.88 4.89
C GLU A 281 -18.84 -1.82 3.74
N LYS A 282 -19.92 -1.53 2.98
CA LYS A 282 -20.26 -2.29 1.78
C LYS A 282 -19.21 -2.15 0.69
N ILE A 283 -18.62 -0.97 0.53
CA ILE A 283 -17.50 -0.77 -0.39
C ILE A 283 -16.30 -1.62 0.04
N ALA A 284 -15.94 -1.58 1.33
CA ALA A 284 -14.85 -2.39 1.87
C ALA A 284 -15.12 -3.90 1.67
N ASP A 285 -16.33 -4.38 1.98
CA ASP A 285 -16.74 -5.77 1.75
C ASP A 285 -16.62 -6.16 0.27
N TRP A 286 -17.09 -5.29 -0.66
CA TRP A 286 -16.99 -5.52 -2.10
C TRP A 286 -15.54 -5.66 -2.56
N MET A 287 -14.66 -4.75 -2.13
CA MET A 287 -13.24 -4.78 -2.50
C MET A 287 -12.54 -6.02 -1.94
N LEU A 288 -12.76 -6.33 -0.66
CA LEU A 288 -12.15 -7.48 0.00
C LEU A 288 -12.61 -8.81 -0.62
N GLN A 289 -13.89 -8.92 -0.99
CA GLN A 289 -14.43 -10.08 -1.67
C GLN A 289 -13.75 -10.30 -3.04
N ARG A 290 -13.59 -9.23 -3.83
CA ARG A 290 -12.92 -9.28 -5.15
C ARG A 290 -11.45 -9.69 -5.01
N LEU A 291 -10.72 -9.06 -4.10
CA LEU A 291 -9.32 -9.41 -3.84
C LEU A 291 -9.15 -10.86 -3.38
N ARG A 292 -10.01 -11.34 -2.46
CA ARG A 292 -9.93 -12.71 -1.95
C ARG A 292 -10.30 -13.77 -2.98
N LYS A 293 -11.14 -13.43 -3.96
CA LYS A 293 -11.54 -14.33 -5.04
C LYS A 293 -10.43 -14.55 -6.05
N ASP A 294 -9.63 -13.52 -6.36
CA ASP A 294 -8.65 -13.53 -7.45
C ASP A 294 -7.23 -13.90 -6.97
N LEU A 295 -7.01 -14.11 -5.66
CA LEU A 295 -5.75 -14.49 -5.02
C LEU A 295 -5.77 -15.92 -4.47
#